data_e67b56f9fa2ff4edbf7af1037fb52754
#
_entry.id   e67b56f9fa2ff4edbf7af1037fb52754
#
_cell.length_a   1.000
_cell.length_b   1.000
_cell.length_c   1.000
_cell.angle_alpha   90.00
_cell.angle_beta   90.00
_cell.angle_gamma   90.00
#
_symmetry.space_group_name_H-M   'P 1'
#
loop_
_entity.id
_entity.type
_entity.pdbx_description
1 polymer ?
#
loop_
_entity_poly.entity_id
_entity_poly.type
_entity_poly.pdbx_seq_one_letter_code
_entity_poly.pdbx_strand_id
1 'polypeptide(L)'
;MKNANKQKNSISGNNTSGLGRKIALIAVAAVVVIAAAVFIGIRVYYGSHWYPDTKIGDKDVSGMTLSESVKAMEKVYGSYQLDIKGRKDGKLTINGDDIDYKVGVEDAVKKAFEQQHDKFSYSNLFKNNDTKIEPKVSYDENEVDSILSSASIVKGDSSYKVTAPVDAKAVYSKKKNSYQVVKEDVGNTLDKDKFSETVKTAL
;
A
#
# COMPACT_ATOMS: atom_id res chain seq x y z
N MET A 1 13.63 -67.38 -80.41
CA MET A 1 14.58 -66.64 -79.54
C MET A 1 13.98 -65.30 -79.23
N LYS A 2 13.53 -65.11 -78.01
CA LYS A 2 12.79 -63.88 -77.58
C LYS A 2 13.72 -63.00 -76.77
N ASN A 3 14.03 -61.81 -77.26
CA ASN A 3 14.73 -60.81 -76.51
C ASN A 3 13.72 -60.08 -75.62
N ALA A 4 13.89 -60.18 -74.32
CA ALA A 4 13.14 -59.43 -73.32
C ALA A 4 13.81 -58.05 -73.09
N ASN A 5 13.11 -56.97 -73.50
CA ASN A 5 13.55 -55.64 -73.29
C ASN A 5 13.17 -55.19 -71.88
N LYS A 6 14.21 -55.00 -71.01
CA LYS A 6 14.05 -54.58 -69.61
C LYS A 6 14.03 -53.08 -69.54
N GLN A 7 12.81 -52.47 -69.53
CA GLN A 7 12.60 -51.08 -69.39
C GLN A 7 12.92 -50.66 -67.91
N LYS A 8 13.98 -49.87 -67.74
CA LYS A 8 14.32 -49.23 -66.44
C LYS A 8 13.43 -48.06 -66.27
N ASN A 9 12.46 -48.19 -65.39
CA ASN A 9 11.74 -47.02 -64.84
C ASN A 9 12.67 -46.24 -63.91
N SER A 10 13.18 -45.10 -64.35
CA SER A 10 13.80 -44.11 -63.46
C SER A 10 12.71 -43.38 -62.75
N ILE A 11 12.51 -43.69 -61.49
CA ILE A 11 11.67 -42.89 -60.59
C ILE A 11 12.42 -41.58 -60.37
N SER A 12 11.89 -40.52 -60.99
CA SER A 12 12.31 -39.15 -60.72
C SER A 12 11.97 -38.82 -59.27
N GLY A 13 13.00 -38.85 -58.43
CA GLY A 13 12.85 -38.46 -57.04
C GLY A 13 12.47 -37.00 -56.96
N ASN A 14 11.24 -36.73 -56.61
CA ASN A 14 10.72 -35.38 -56.39
C ASN A 14 11.57 -34.65 -55.36
N ASN A 15 12.20 -33.57 -55.76
CA ASN A 15 12.97 -32.63 -54.94
C ASN A 15 12.08 -31.79 -53.99
N THR A 16 10.94 -32.35 -53.50
CA THR A 16 10.01 -31.71 -52.55
C THR A 16 10.56 -31.61 -51.14
N SER A 17 11.58 -32.40 -50.79
CA SER A 17 12.21 -32.40 -49.45
C SER A 17 13.01 -31.09 -49.17
N GLY A 18 13.57 -30.49 -50.25
CA GLY A 18 14.33 -29.23 -50.09
C GLY A 18 13.44 -28.00 -49.91
N LEU A 19 12.29 -27.94 -50.56
CA LEU A 19 11.34 -26.82 -50.43
C LEU A 19 10.62 -26.86 -49.10
N GLY A 20 10.14 -27.98 -48.63
CA GLY A 20 9.54 -28.14 -47.30
C GLY A 20 10.49 -27.76 -46.17
N ARG A 21 11.79 -28.14 -46.29
CA ARG A 21 12.80 -27.75 -45.30
C ARG A 21 13.08 -26.25 -45.28
N LYS A 22 13.07 -25.56 -46.44
CA LYS A 22 13.18 -24.08 -46.52
C LYS A 22 11.99 -23.40 -45.91
N ILE A 23 10.78 -23.87 -46.18
CA ILE A 23 9.54 -23.30 -45.59
C ILE A 23 9.53 -23.49 -44.10
N ALA A 24 9.93 -24.63 -43.57
CA ALA A 24 10.04 -24.88 -42.12
C ALA A 24 11.08 -23.96 -41.46
N LEU A 25 12.23 -23.72 -42.08
CA LEU A 25 13.23 -22.78 -41.56
C LEU A 25 12.73 -21.33 -41.53
N ILE A 26 12.03 -20.92 -42.60
CA ILE A 26 11.41 -19.55 -42.63
C ILE A 26 10.35 -19.43 -41.53
N ALA A 27 9.52 -20.44 -41.31
CA ALA A 27 8.51 -20.46 -40.27
C ALA A 27 9.14 -20.35 -38.87
N VAL A 28 10.20 -21.13 -38.60
CA VAL A 28 10.94 -21.05 -37.33
C VAL A 28 11.59 -19.66 -37.16
N ALA A 29 12.20 -19.12 -38.20
CA ALA A 29 12.79 -17.78 -38.14
C ALA A 29 11.73 -16.71 -37.84
N ALA A 30 10.55 -16.79 -38.46
CA ALA A 30 9.43 -15.88 -38.19
C ALA A 30 8.96 -15.97 -36.72
N VAL A 31 8.83 -17.17 -36.17
CA VAL A 31 8.46 -17.37 -34.75
C VAL A 31 9.52 -16.76 -33.81
N VAL A 32 10.79 -16.93 -34.10
CA VAL A 32 11.88 -16.33 -33.31
C VAL A 32 11.84 -14.81 -33.34
N VAL A 33 11.60 -14.22 -34.52
CA VAL A 33 11.47 -12.75 -34.65
C VAL A 33 10.25 -12.23 -33.88
N ILE A 34 9.12 -12.91 -33.97
CA ILE A 34 7.91 -12.53 -33.20
C ILE A 34 8.19 -12.65 -31.70
N ALA A 35 8.79 -13.74 -31.26
CA ALA A 35 9.14 -13.92 -29.86
C ALA A 35 10.09 -12.79 -29.38
N ALA A 36 11.12 -12.47 -30.12
CA ALA A 36 12.05 -11.37 -29.81
C ALA A 36 11.32 -10.02 -29.74
N ALA A 37 10.42 -9.73 -30.67
CA ALA A 37 9.61 -8.51 -30.65
C ALA A 37 8.71 -8.43 -29.40
N VAL A 38 8.10 -9.54 -28.98
CA VAL A 38 7.30 -9.61 -27.74
C VAL A 38 8.18 -9.37 -26.53
N PHE A 39 9.34 -9.98 -26.42
CA PHE A 39 10.26 -9.77 -25.30
C PHE A 39 10.75 -8.33 -25.21
N ILE A 40 11.07 -7.71 -26.35
CA ILE A 40 11.45 -6.30 -26.39
C ILE A 40 10.26 -5.41 -26.00
N GLY A 41 9.07 -5.67 -26.51
CA GLY A 41 7.85 -4.95 -26.17
C GLY A 41 7.55 -4.99 -24.66
N ILE A 42 7.64 -6.15 -24.05
CA ILE A 42 7.49 -6.34 -22.60
C ILE A 42 8.54 -5.50 -21.85
N ARG A 43 9.80 -5.54 -22.28
CA ARG A 43 10.89 -4.79 -21.62
C ARG A 43 10.68 -3.29 -21.71
N VAL A 44 10.21 -2.79 -22.86
CA VAL A 44 9.91 -1.36 -23.08
C VAL A 44 8.70 -0.94 -22.23
N TYR A 45 7.62 -1.70 -22.25
CA TYR A 45 6.42 -1.42 -21.46
C TYR A 45 6.72 -1.34 -19.97
N TYR A 46 7.31 -2.39 -19.39
CA TYR A 46 7.67 -2.41 -17.97
C TYR A 46 8.91 -1.58 -17.62
N GLY A 47 9.51 -0.90 -18.58
CA GLY A 47 10.50 0.14 -18.32
C GLY A 47 9.91 1.45 -17.80
N SER A 48 8.58 1.64 -17.96
CA SER A 48 7.84 2.85 -17.56
C SER A 48 6.58 2.57 -16.74
N HIS A 49 6.29 1.29 -16.45
CA HIS A 49 5.12 0.85 -15.72
C HIS A 49 5.51 -0.08 -14.57
N TRP A 50 4.73 -0.06 -13.50
CA TRP A 50 4.85 -1.03 -12.42
C TRP A 50 4.64 -2.45 -12.94
N TYR A 51 5.36 -3.41 -12.36
CA TYR A 51 5.21 -4.83 -12.72
C TYR A 51 3.81 -5.34 -12.36
N PRO A 52 3.38 -6.46 -12.99
CA PRO A 52 2.15 -7.12 -12.57
C PRO A 52 2.24 -7.53 -11.10
N ASP A 53 1.07 -7.68 -10.46
CA ASP A 53 0.97 -8.13 -9.07
C ASP A 53 1.85 -7.29 -8.11
N THR A 54 1.78 -5.94 -8.29
CA THR A 54 2.49 -4.96 -7.46
C THR A 54 1.50 -4.15 -6.64
N LYS A 55 1.66 -4.17 -5.32
CA LYS A 55 0.93 -3.28 -4.41
C LYS A 55 1.89 -2.40 -3.63
N ILE A 56 1.43 -1.19 -3.33
CA ILE A 56 2.03 -0.28 -2.35
C ILE A 56 1.09 -0.26 -1.13
N GLY A 57 1.48 -0.95 -0.06
CA GLY A 57 0.55 -1.25 1.02
C GLY A 57 -0.64 -2.09 0.50
N ASP A 58 -1.86 -1.59 0.69
CA ASP A 58 -3.08 -2.26 0.18
C ASP A 58 -3.50 -1.77 -1.21
N LYS A 59 -2.83 -0.77 -1.78
CA LYS A 59 -3.19 -0.19 -3.07
C LYS A 59 -2.51 -0.93 -4.22
N ASP A 60 -3.31 -1.52 -5.10
CA ASP A 60 -2.84 -2.10 -6.36
C ASP A 60 -2.39 -0.98 -7.32
N VAL A 61 -1.13 -1.09 -7.78
CA VAL A 61 -0.50 -0.17 -8.73
C VAL A 61 0.00 -0.90 -9.98
N SER A 62 -0.35 -2.17 -10.15
CA SER A 62 0.05 -3.02 -11.28
C SER A 62 -0.23 -2.35 -12.62
N GLY A 63 0.78 -2.25 -13.47
CA GLY A 63 0.66 -1.65 -14.80
C GLY A 63 0.41 -0.14 -14.83
N MET A 64 0.43 0.55 -13.70
CA MET A 64 0.39 2.01 -13.64
C MET A 64 1.76 2.60 -14.03
N THR A 65 1.75 3.80 -14.58
CA THR A 65 2.94 4.64 -14.68
C THR A 65 3.32 5.22 -13.31
N LEU A 66 4.53 5.77 -13.19
CA LEU A 66 4.93 6.50 -11.99
C LEU A 66 3.93 7.61 -11.63
N SER A 67 3.53 8.44 -12.58
CA SER A 67 2.60 9.55 -12.34
C SER A 67 1.21 9.08 -11.87
N GLU A 68 0.70 8.00 -12.44
CA GLU A 68 -0.59 7.43 -12.03
C GLU A 68 -0.52 6.85 -10.62
N SER A 69 0.56 6.15 -10.28
CA SER A 69 0.76 5.59 -8.94
C SER A 69 0.94 6.68 -7.88
N VAL A 70 1.67 7.77 -8.18
CA VAL A 70 1.77 8.93 -7.29
C VAL A 70 0.38 9.50 -6.99
N LYS A 71 -0.43 9.80 -8.01
CA LYS A 71 -1.80 10.31 -7.84
C LYS A 71 -2.70 9.34 -7.06
N ALA A 72 -2.53 8.03 -7.31
CA ALA A 72 -3.28 7.01 -6.59
C ALA A 72 -2.92 6.97 -5.10
N MET A 73 -1.63 7.14 -4.78
CA MET A 73 -1.16 7.16 -3.39
C MET A 73 -1.46 8.48 -2.69
N GLU A 74 -1.37 9.63 -3.37
CA GLU A 74 -1.85 10.93 -2.84
C GLU A 74 -3.30 10.84 -2.40
N LYS A 75 -4.15 10.17 -3.18
CA LYS A 75 -5.55 9.95 -2.80
C LYS A 75 -5.71 9.04 -1.57
N VAL A 76 -4.84 8.05 -1.39
CA VAL A 76 -4.85 7.14 -0.23
C VAL A 76 -4.44 7.88 1.04
N TYR A 77 -3.40 8.70 0.95
CA TYR A 77 -2.86 9.44 2.09
C TYR A 77 -3.52 10.81 2.33
N GLY A 78 -4.23 11.34 1.34
CA GLY A 78 -4.84 12.68 1.40
C GLY A 78 -6.07 12.80 2.30
N SER A 79 -6.61 11.69 2.81
CA SER A 79 -7.75 11.67 3.73
C SER A 79 -7.33 11.17 5.11
N TYR A 80 -6.35 11.85 5.71
CA TYR A 80 -5.89 11.47 7.04
C TYR A 80 -6.91 11.89 8.12
N GLN A 81 -7.18 10.97 9.03
CA GLN A 81 -8.02 11.22 10.20
C GLN A 81 -7.46 10.42 11.39
N LEU A 82 -7.27 11.07 12.52
CA LEU A 82 -6.87 10.44 13.77
C LEU A 82 -8.04 10.47 14.76
N ASP A 83 -8.56 9.29 15.11
CA ASP A 83 -9.61 9.13 16.11
C ASP A 83 -9.02 8.73 17.45
N ILE A 84 -9.20 9.57 18.45
CA ILE A 84 -8.72 9.39 19.81
C ILE A 84 -9.91 9.04 20.70
N LYS A 85 -9.79 7.96 21.45
CA LYS A 85 -10.80 7.49 22.41
C LYS A 85 -10.23 7.55 23.83
N GLY A 86 -10.94 8.25 24.68
CA GLY A 86 -10.61 8.38 26.11
C GLY A 86 -11.58 7.62 27.01
N ARG A 87 -11.36 7.71 28.32
CA ARG A 87 -12.28 7.16 29.31
C ARG A 87 -13.62 7.89 29.30
N LYS A 88 -14.64 7.25 29.84
CA LYS A 88 -16.00 7.81 29.97
C LYS A 88 -16.54 8.37 28.64
N ASP A 89 -16.29 7.62 27.54
CA ASP A 89 -16.71 7.93 26.17
C ASP A 89 -16.14 9.23 25.59
N GLY A 90 -15.04 9.73 26.17
CA GLY A 90 -14.30 10.86 25.61
C GLY A 90 -13.80 10.55 24.20
N LYS A 91 -13.98 11.49 23.29
CA LYS A 91 -13.57 11.35 21.88
C LYS A 91 -12.97 12.66 21.39
N LEU A 92 -11.98 12.53 20.54
CA LEU A 92 -11.43 13.63 19.76
C LEU A 92 -11.07 13.08 18.39
N THR A 93 -11.51 13.75 17.34
CA THR A 93 -11.13 13.47 15.96
C THR A 93 -10.30 14.64 15.45
N ILE A 94 -9.15 14.36 14.86
CA ILE A 94 -8.29 15.33 14.19
C ILE A 94 -8.29 14.96 12.71
N ASN A 95 -8.77 15.87 11.85
CA ASN A 95 -8.71 15.65 10.41
C ASN A 95 -7.42 16.27 9.86
N GLY A 96 -6.88 15.70 8.80
CA GLY A 96 -5.66 16.18 8.17
C GLY A 96 -5.76 17.64 7.73
N ASP A 97 -6.92 18.07 7.22
CA ASP A 97 -7.17 19.45 6.79
C ASP A 97 -7.10 20.45 7.95
N ASP A 98 -7.44 20.02 9.18
CA ASP A 98 -7.44 20.89 10.37
C ASP A 98 -6.02 21.19 10.87
N ILE A 99 -5.01 20.45 10.42
CA ILE A 99 -3.61 20.54 10.86
C ILE A 99 -2.62 20.75 9.72
N ASP A 100 -3.09 21.11 8.52
CA ASP A 100 -2.27 21.22 7.29
C ASP A 100 -1.40 19.97 7.02
N TYR A 101 -1.99 18.78 7.25
CA TYR A 101 -1.32 17.50 7.11
C TYR A 101 -0.95 17.22 5.66
N LYS A 102 0.34 17.05 5.39
CA LYS A 102 0.88 16.78 4.06
C LYS A 102 1.74 15.54 4.07
N VAL A 103 1.57 14.74 3.04
CA VAL A 103 2.36 13.51 2.84
C VAL A 103 3.16 13.63 1.56
N GLY A 104 4.47 13.61 1.69
CA GLY A 104 5.42 13.62 0.56
C GLY A 104 5.46 12.25 -0.12
N VAL A 105 4.40 11.91 -0.84
CA VAL A 105 4.23 10.60 -1.48
C VAL A 105 5.13 10.44 -2.69
N GLU A 106 5.33 11.52 -3.46
CA GLU A 106 6.01 11.48 -4.76
C GLU A 106 7.41 10.88 -4.67
N ASP A 107 8.25 11.41 -3.78
CA ASP A 107 9.62 10.91 -3.60
C ASP A 107 9.67 9.45 -3.15
N ALA A 108 8.75 9.05 -2.26
CA ALA A 108 8.69 7.70 -1.74
C ALA A 108 8.25 6.69 -2.82
N VAL A 109 7.24 7.02 -3.60
CA VAL A 109 6.76 6.20 -4.73
C VAL A 109 7.82 6.12 -5.83
N LYS A 110 8.46 7.26 -6.17
CA LYS A 110 9.54 7.32 -7.15
C LYS A 110 10.71 6.42 -6.77
N LYS A 111 11.16 6.50 -5.53
CA LYS A 111 12.23 5.63 -5.01
C LYS A 111 11.87 4.16 -5.12
N ALA A 112 10.66 3.77 -4.74
CA ALA A 112 10.20 2.39 -4.85
C ALA A 112 10.09 1.93 -6.31
N PHE A 113 9.62 2.80 -7.20
CA PHE A 113 9.55 2.56 -8.64
C PHE A 113 10.95 2.32 -9.24
N GLU A 114 11.92 3.18 -8.94
CA GLU A 114 13.30 3.04 -9.39
C GLU A 114 13.92 1.74 -8.88
N GLN A 115 13.74 1.40 -7.60
CA GLN A 115 14.24 0.14 -7.02
C GLN A 115 13.68 -1.11 -7.69
N GLN A 116 12.42 -1.08 -8.14
CA GLN A 116 11.83 -2.17 -8.91
C GLN A 116 12.49 -2.30 -10.29
N HIS A 117 12.79 -1.17 -10.94
CA HIS A 117 13.35 -1.15 -12.29
C HIS A 117 14.84 -1.48 -12.34
N ASP A 118 15.60 -1.12 -11.32
CA ASP A 118 17.04 -1.45 -11.23
C ASP A 118 17.30 -2.96 -11.23
N LYS A 119 16.31 -3.74 -10.81
CA LYS A 119 16.38 -5.20 -10.70
C LYS A 119 15.50 -5.92 -11.71
N PHE A 120 15.35 -5.35 -12.92
CA PHE A 120 14.50 -5.97 -13.94
C PHE A 120 14.91 -7.42 -14.24
N SER A 121 13.94 -8.32 -14.13
CA SER A 121 14.03 -9.69 -14.61
C SER A 121 12.66 -10.09 -15.14
N TYR A 122 12.61 -10.81 -16.26
CA TYR A 122 11.36 -11.39 -16.77
C TYR A 122 10.66 -12.28 -15.74
N SER A 123 11.40 -12.89 -14.82
CA SER A 123 10.83 -13.68 -13.73
C SER A 123 9.98 -12.86 -12.77
N ASN A 124 10.23 -11.55 -12.67
CA ASN A 124 9.45 -10.65 -11.80
C ASN A 124 8.03 -10.43 -12.33
N LEU A 125 7.78 -10.67 -13.62
CA LEU A 125 6.44 -10.59 -14.21
C LEU A 125 5.50 -11.72 -13.73
N PHE A 126 6.03 -12.71 -13.03
CA PHE A 126 5.31 -13.89 -12.54
C PHE A 126 5.41 -14.05 -11.01
N LYS A 127 5.79 -13.00 -10.31
CA LYS A 127 5.95 -12.99 -8.85
C LYS A 127 5.14 -11.89 -8.24
N ASN A 128 4.85 -12.03 -6.96
CA ASN A 128 4.38 -10.91 -6.14
C ASN A 128 5.51 -9.88 -6.02
N ASN A 129 5.22 -8.63 -6.34
CA ASN A 129 6.14 -7.50 -6.34
C ASN A 129 5.74 -6.43 -5.32
N ASP A 130 4.97 -6.80 -4.29
CA ASP A 130 4.51 -5.87 -3.27
C ASP A 130 5.68 -5.11 -2.64
N THR A 131 5.46 -3.84 -2.42
CA THR A 131 6.44 -2.94 -1.82
C THR A 131 5.79 -2.07 -0.75
N LYS A 132 6.63 -1.52 0.13
CA LYS A 132 6.22 -0.54 1.13
C LYS A 132 6.93 0.77 0.84
N ILE A 133 6.24 1.85 1.10
CA ILE A 133 6.82 3.19 1.06
C ILE A 133 6.72 3.80 2.46
N GLU A 134 7.67 4.65 2.78
CA GLU A 134 7.69 5.45 4.00
C GLU A 134 7.72 6.93 3.57
N PRO A 135 6.55 7.50 3.27
CA PRO A 135 6.47 8.88 2.85
C PRO A 135 6.79 9.81 4.05
N LYS A 136 7.39 10.95 3.75
CA LYS A 136 7.60 11.99 4.77
C LYS A 136 6.27 12.66 5.07
N VAL A 137 5.96 12.77 6.35
CA VAL A 137 4.79 13.46 6.86
C VAL A 137 5.20 14.83 7.39
N SER A 138 4.37 15.82 7.20
CA SER A 138 4.47 17.13 7.84
C SER A 138 3.08 17.65 8.21
N TYR A 139 2.98 18.39 9.29
CA TYR A 139 1.75 19.02 9.79
C TYR A 139 2.09 20.28 10.58
N ASP A 140 1.13 21.15 10.82
CA ASP A 140 1.30 22.34 11.66
C ASP A 140 1.14 21.96 13.14
N GLU A 141 2.24 21.99 13.89
CA GLU A 141 2.26 21.67 15.32
C GLU A 141 1.44 22.66 16.14
N ASN A 142 1.35 23.94 15.75
CA ASN A 142 0.58 24.94 16.48
C ASN A 142 -0.92 24.66 16.37
N GLU A 143 -1.39 24.23 15.20
CA GLU A 143 -2.77 23.82 15.01
C GLU A 143 -3.10 22.57 15.83
N VAL A 144 -2.21 21.60 15.87
CA VAL A 144 -2.35 20.41 16.74
C VAL A 144 -2.47 20.85 18.20
N ASP A 145 -1.56 21.68 18.70
CA ASP A 145 -1.60 22.17 20.10
C ASP A 145 -2.86 22.97 20.39
N SER A 146 -3.34 23.78 19.44
CA SER A 146 -4.61 24.52 19.54
C SER A 146 -5.80 23.57 19.70
N ILE A 147 -5.90 22.55 18.81
CA ILE A 147 -6.95 21.54 18.87
C ILE A 147 -6.90 20.78 20.19
N LEU A 148 -5.74 20.28 20.59
CA LEU A 148 -5.58 19.51 21.84
C LEU A 148 -5.94 20.36 23.06
N SER A 149 -5.49 21.60 23.10
CA SER A 149 -5.76 22.50 24.23
C SER A 149 -7.25 22.88 24.35
N SER A 150 -7.99 22.90 23.24
CA SER A 150 -9.43 23.24 23.21
C SER A 150 -10.35 22.03 23.33
N ALA A 151 -9.83 20.82 23.15
CA ALA A 151 -10.61 19.59 23.10
C ALA A 151 -11.42 19.33 24.38
N SER A 152 -12.67 18.88 24.22
CA SER A 152 -13.56 18.52 25.33
C SER A 152 -13.01 17.41 26.22
N ILE A 153 -12.27 16.46 25.64
CA ILE A 153 -11.60 15.39 26.37
C ILE A 153 -10.55 15.91 27.37
N VAL A 154 -10.05 17.13 27.16
CA VAL A 154 -9.02 17.80 28.01
C VAL A 154 -9.64 18.80 28.96
N LYS A 155 -10.56 19.66 28.48
CA LYS A 155 -11.16 20.75 29.26
C LYS A 155 -12.51 20.37 29.89
N GLY A 156 -13.21 19.43 29.28
CA GLY A 156 -14.61 19.20 29.56
C GLY A 156 -15.52 20.24 28.86
N ASP A 157 -16.76 19.88 28.68
CA ASP A 157 -17.83 20.74 28.17
C ASP A 157 -19.20 20.27 28.70
N SER A 158 -20.30 20.73 28.10
CA SER A 158 -21.66 20.34 28.48
C SER A 158 -21.94 18.85 28.22
N SER A 159 -21.26 18.22 27.29
CA SER A 159 -21.45 16.82 26.88
C SER A 159 -20.45 15.86 27.53
N TYR A 160 -19.28 16.33 27.90
CA TYR A 160 -18.21 15.54 28.49
C TYR A 160 -17.63 16.19 29.75
N LYS A 161 -17.86 15.56 30.89
CA LYS A 161 -17.36 16.06 32.19
C LYS A 161 -16.02 15.43 32.55
N VAL A 162 -14.99 16.26 32.72
CA VAL A 162 -13.70 15.85 33.26
C VAL A 162 -13.81 15.69 34.77
N THR A 163 -13.40 14.54 35.29
CA THR A 163 -13.41 14.21 36.73
C THR A 163 -12.04 13.70 37.17
N ALA A 164 -11.54 14.23 38.27
CA ALA A 164 -10.33 13.73 38.88
C ALA A 164 -10.51 12.31 39.47
N PRO A 165 -9.47 11.52 39.54
CA PRO A 165 -9.54 10.23 40.24
C PRO A 165 -9.81 10.44 41.75
N VAL A 166 -10.56 9.51 42.33
CA VAL A 166 -10.89 9.50 43.77
C VAL A 166 -10.65 8.11 44.29
N ASP A 167 -9.85 8.01 45.36
CA ASP A 167 -9.54 6.73 46.00
C ASP A 167 -10.76 6.10 46.68
N ALA A 168 -10.76 4.77 46.77
CA ALA A 168 -11.71 4.05 47.57
C ALA A 168 -11.61 4.45 49.06
N LYS A 169 -12.73 4.62 49.73
CA LYS A 169 -12.75 4.97 51.16
C LYS A 169 -13.81 4.20 51.93
N ALA A 170 -13.49 3.91 53.19
CA ALA A 170 -14.46 3.38 54.12
C ALA A 170 -15.24 4.54 54.77
N VAL A 171 -16.57 4.48 54.68
CA VAL A 171 -17.48 5.49 55.29
C VAL A 171 -18.44 4.76 56.23
N TYR A 172 -18.53 5.25 57.48
CA TYR A 172 -19.47 4.70 58.46
C TYR A 172 -20.90 5.15 58.13
N SER A 173 -21.77 4.15 57.92
CA SER A 173 -23.19 4.39 57.70
C SER A 173 -23.96 4.25 59.04
N LYS A 174 -24.43 5.36 59.59
CA LYS A 174 -25.27 5.38 60.80
C LYS A 174 -26.55 4.56 60.61
N LYS A 175 -27.14 4.58 59.40
CA LYS A 175 -28.36 3.84 59.08
C LYS A 175 -28.16 2.34 59.14
N LYS A 176 -27.00 1.83 58.72
CA LYS A 176 -26.68 0.39 58.70
C LYS A 176 -25.85 -0.06 59.91
N ASN A 177 -25.44 0.89 60.77
CA ASN A 177 -24.55 0.68 61.91
C ASN A 177 -23.30 -0.13 61.53
N SER A 178 -22.70 0.20 60.34
CA SER A 178 -21.55 -0.52 59.80
C SER A 178 -20.73 0.37 58.84
N TYR A 179 -19.47 0.01 58.64
CA TYR A 179 -18.66 0.64 57.58
C TYR A 179 -19.06 0.12 56.23
N GLN A 180 -19.13 1.03 55.28
CA GLN A 180 -19.39 0.76 53.86
C GLN A 180 -18.17 1.21 53.06
N VAL A 181 -17.75 0.39 52.08
CA VAL A 181 -16.70 0.79 51.14
C VAL A 181 -17.35 1.56 49.99
N VAL A 182 -16.96 2.81 49.85
CA VAL A 182 -17.20 3.58 48.61
C VAL A 182 -16.05 3.27 47.68
N LYS A 183 -16.40 2.73 46.47
CA LYS A 183 -15.41 2.36 45.46
C LYS A 183 -14.69 3.60 44.95
N GLU A 184 -13.49 3.39 44.48
CA GLU A 184 -12.73 4.37 43.72
C GLU A 184 -13.42 4.83 42.45
N ASP A 185 -13.20 6.06 42.03
CA ASP A 185 -13.45 6.55 40.67
C ASP A 185 -12.10 6.82 40.02
N VAL A 186 -11.76 6.05 38.99
CA VAL A 186 -10.50 6.18 38.27
C VAL A 186 -10.37 7.53 37.52
N GLY A 187 -11.47 8.29 37.45
CA GLY A 187 -11.47 9.58 36.78
C GLY A 187 -11.21 9.49 35.26
N ASN A 188 -11.11 10.65 34.62
CA ASN A 188 -10.78 10.78 33.21
C ASN A 188 -9.89 11.99 32.89
N THR A 189 -9.25 12.55 33.93
CA THR A 189 -8.23 13.61 33.75
C THR A 189 -7.07 13.09 32.93
N LEU A 190 -6.60 13.90 31.98
CA LEU A 190 -5.43 13.62 31.15
C LEU A 190 -4.22 14.44 31.66
N ASP A 191 -3.05 13.80 31.64
CA ASP A 191 -1.77 14.49 31.69
C ASP A 191 -1.57 15.15 30.32
N LYS A 192 -1.63 16.47 30.27
CA LYS A 192 -1.67 17.24 29.01
C LYS A 192 -0.40 17.08 28.19
N ASP A 193 0.76 17.05 28.87
CA ASP A 193 2.06 16.96 28.19
C ASP A 193 2.23 15.59 27.56
N LYS A 194 1.95 14.52 28.31
CA LYS A 194 2.00 13.15 27.78
C LYS A 194 0.95 12.90 26.70
N PHE A 195 -0.23 13.50 26.84
CA PHE A 195 -1.28 13.39 25.84
C PHE A 195 -0.84 14.05 24.53
N SER A 196 -0.31 15.28 24.59
CA SER A 196 0.22 15.98 23.41
C SER A 196 1.34 15.20 22.75
N GLU A 197 2.32 14.69 23.51
CA GLU A 197 3.42 13.88 23.01
C GLU A 197 2.91 12.61 22.32
N THR A 198 1.95 11.92 22.95
CA THR A 198 1.36 10.70 22.36
C THR A 198 0.65 10.97 21.05
N VAL A 199 -0.11 12.07 20.97
CA VAL A 199 -0.81 12.45 19.74
C VAL A 199 0.17 12.83 18.65
N LYS A 200 1.17 13.66 18.95
CA LYS A 200 2.23 14.05 17.99
C LYS A 200 3.05 12.86 17.48
N THR A 201 3.21 11.82 18.29
CA THR A 201 3.88 10.59 17.86
C THR A 201 3.00 9.71 16.97
N ALA A 202 1.67 9.84 17.08
CA ALA A 202 0.72 9.09 16.28
C ALA A 202 0.41 9.76 14.92
N LEU A 203 0.73 11.02 14.75
CA LEU A 203 0.63 11.78 13.50
C LEU A 203 1.78 11.50 12.56
#